data_de450f2cca3a48e8335681e2ed32d272
#
_entry.id   de450f2cca3a48e8335681e2ed32d272
#
_cell.length_a   1.000
_cell.length_b   1.000
_cell.length_c   1.000
_cell.angle_alpha   90.00
_cell.angle_beta   90.00
_cell.angle_gamma   90.00
#
_symmetry.space_group_name_H-M   'P 1'
#
loop_
_entity.id
_entity.type
_entity.pdbx_description
1 polymer ?
#
loop_
_entity_poly.entity_id
_entity_poly.type
_entity_poly.pdbx_seq_one_letter_code
_entity_poly.pdbx_strand_id
1 'polypeptide(L)'
;MARIGFGCFVQQGWKRELRGLDPQAAWAQAKDSARAAEAAGFDSIWVYDHFHNVPVPAHETMFECWTTMAAISQVTSRIKLGQMVGCAPYRTPSLLAKITSNIDVMSGGRLIWGIGAGWYEHEFKGYGYPFLKASDRIAVLRETVEIVKGMWSEADFSYDGEHFQLDGAQCDPKPVQQPHPQVLIGGGGEQLTLRVVARHA
;
A
#
# COMPACT_ATOMS: atom_id res chain seq x y z
N MET A 1 4.76 -8.80 28.26
CA MET A 1 4.81 -9.82 27.20
C MET A 1 4.37 -9.14 25.88
N ALA A 2 5.07 -9.39 24.78
CA ALA A 2 4.63 -8.89 23.47
C ALA A 2 3.31 -9.58 23.10
N ARG A 3 2.28 -8.81 22.77
CA ARG A 3 1.00 -9.31 22.30
C ARG A 3 1.15 -9.72 20.82
N ILE A 4 0.67 -10.91 20.46
CA ILE A 4 0.54 -11.32 19.06
C ILE A 4 -0.70 -10.63 18.49
N GLY A 5 -0.51 -9.87 17.40
CA GLY A 5 -1.60 -9.25 16.65
C GLY A 5 -2.07 -10.15 15.51
N PHE A 6 -3.37 -10.14 15.23
CA PHE A 6 -3.98 -10.88 14.13
C PHE A 6 -4.52 -9.91 13.08
N GLY A 7 -4.21 -10.20 11.81
CA GLY A 7 -4.75 -9.46 10.67
C GLY A 7 -5.46 -10.36 9.69
N CYS A 8 -6.40 -9.81 8.94
CA CYS A 8 -7.05 -10.52 7.84
C CYS A 8 -7.12 -9.66 6.58
N PHE A 9 -7.32 -10.28 5.43
CA PHE A 9 -7.51 -9.57 4.17
C PHE A 9 -8.96 -9.17 3.96
N VAL A 10 -9.16 -7.98 3.41
CA VAL A 10 -10.45 -7.56 2.87
C VAL A 10 -10.71 -8.32 1.56
N GLN A 11 -11.95 -8.68 1.32
CA GLN A 11 -12.37 -9.26 0.05
C GLN A 11 -12.35 -8.19 -1.04
N GLN A 12 -11.27 -8.17 -1.82
CA GLN A 12 -10.98 -7.14 -2.82
C GLN A 12 -11.14 -7.64 -4.27
N GLY A 13 -11.15 -8.96 -4.47
CA GLY A 13 -11.26 -9.60 -5.79
C GLY A 13 -9.96 -10.22 -6.31
N TRP A 14 -8.83 -10.04 -5.64
CA TRP A 14 -7.53 -10.52 -6.13
C TRP A 14 -7.48 -12.03 -6.31
N LYS A 15 -8.03 -12.80 -5.38
CA LYS A 15 -8.13 -14.26 -5.45
C LYS A 15 -9.49 -14.74 -5.96
N ARG A 16 -10.20 -13.86 -6.66
CA ARG A 16 -11.52 -14.12 -7.27
C ARG A 16 -12.61 -14.39 -6.24
N GLU A 17 -12.46 -13.93 -5.02
CA GLU A 17 -13.41 -14.10 -3.92
C GLU A 17 -14.71 -13.31 -4.11
N LEU A 18 -14.75 -12.38 -5.10
CA LEU A 18 -15.94 -11.61 -5.48
C LEU A 18 -16.60 -12.11 -6.77
N ARG A 19 -16.19 -13.30 -7.24
CA ARG A 19 -16.67 -13.88 -8.49
C ARG A 19 -18.19 -14.02 -8.52
N GLY A 20 -18.79 -13.62 -9.64
CA GLY A 20 -20.21 -13.74 -9.88
C GLY A 20 -21.09 -12.69 -9.21
N LEU A 21 -20.50 -11.79 -8.44
CA LEU A 21 -21.21 -10.62 -7.91
C LEU A 21 -21.21 -9.48 -8.91
N ASP A 22 -22.32 -8.74 -8.97
CA ASP A 22 -22.27 -7.43 -9.62
C ASP A 22 -21.38 -6.47 -8.84
N PRO A 23 -20.84 -5.39 -9.47
CA PRO A 23 -19.85 -4.52 -8.83
C PRO A 23 -20.34 -3.83 -7.55
N GLN A 24 -21.63 -3.54 -7.41
CA GLN A 24 -22.18 -2.90 -6.21
C GLN A 24 -22.30 -3.90 -5.06
N ALA A 25 -22.78 -5.12 -5.34
CA ALA A 25 -22.82 -6.21 -4.37
C ALA A 25 -21.41 -6.60 -3.92
N ALA A 26 -20.44 -6.67 -4.85
CA ALA A 26 -19.05 -6.92 -4.55
C ALA A 26 -18.46 -5.84 -3.62
N TRP A 27 -18.76 -4.57 -3.87
CA TRP A 27 -18.34 -3.48 -2.98
C TRP A 27 -19.01 -3.52 -1.61
N ALA A 28 -20.29 -3.86 -1.54
CA ALA A 28 -20.98 -4.05 -0.27
C ALA A 28 -20.30 -5.16 0.55
N GLN A 29 -20.00 -6.29 -0.07
CA GLN A 29 -19.30 -7.41 0.55
C GLN A 29 -17.90 -7.04 1.05
N ALA A 30 -17.13 -6.25 0.29
CA ALA A 30 -15.82 -5.76 0.71
C ALA A 30 -15.92 -4.90 2.00
N LYS A 31 -16.88 -3.97 2.05
CA LYS A 31 -17.13 -3.16 3.26
C LYS A 31 -17.56 -4.01 4.45
N ASP A 32 -18.45 -4.96 4.23
CA ASP A 32 -18.97 -5.82 5.29
C ASP A 32 -17.89 -6.75 5.85
N SER A 33 -16.98 -7.25 5.00
CA SER A 33 -15.82 -8.02 5.46
C SER A 33 -14.90 -7.20 6.38
N ALA A 34 -14.69 -5.91 6.07
CA ALA A 34 -13.89 -5.03 6.91
C ALA A 34 -14.57 -4.74 8.26
N ARG A 35 -15.89 -4.46 8.26
CA ARG A 35 -16.67 -4.28 9.49
C ARG A 35 -16.69 -5.54 10.35
N ALA A 36 -16.87 -6.71 9.73
CA ALA A 36 -16.87 -7.97 10.42
C ALA A 36 -15.52 -8.27 11.08
N ALA A 37 -14.41 -7.98 10.39
CA ALA A 37 -13.07 -8.09 10.96
C ALA A 37 -12.88 -7.20 12.19
N GLU A 38 -13.31 -5.95 12.11
CA GLU A 38 -13.25 -5.03 13.26
C GLU A 38 -14.14 -5.49 14.42
N ALA A 39 -15.35 -5.95 14.14
CA ALA A 39 -16.26 -6.47 15.15
C ALA A 39 -15.74 -7.76 15.82
N ALA A 40 -15.07 -8.62 15.05
CA ALA A 40 -14.43 -9.84 15.54
C ALA A 40 -13.15 -9.59 16.35
N GLY A 41 -12.66 -8.34 16.41
CA GLY A 41 -11.50 -7.96 17.21
C GLY A 41 -10.15 -8.21 16.55
N PHE A 42 -10.09 -8.31 15.24
CA PHE A 42 -8.80 -8.29 14.52
C PHE A 42 -8.07 -6.97 14.75
N ASP A 43 -6.73 -7.03 14.81
CA ASP A 43 -5.87 -5.87 15.02
C ASP A 43 -5.66 -5.06 13.74
N SER A 44 -5.70 -5.73 12.57
CA SER A 44 -5.47 -5.10 11.27
C SER A 44 -6.22 -5.77 10.14
N ILE A 45 -6.54 -4.99 9.10
CA ILE A 45 -7.02 -5.46 7.80
C ILE A 45 -6.06 -5.05 6.71
N TRP A 46 -5.99 -5.89 5.68
CA TRP A 46 -4.99 -5.78 4.63
C TRP A 46 -5.65 -5.84 3.25
N VAL A 47 -5.07 -5.08 2.31
CA VAL A 47 -5.42 -5.10 0.89
C VAL A 47 -4.20 -5.43 0.04
N TYR A 48 -4.45 -5.89 -1.18
CA TYR A 48 -3.42 -6.14 -2.18
C TYR A 48 -3.32 -4.94 -3.14
N ASP A 49 -2.11 -4.62 -3.58
CA ASP A 49 -1.88 -3.62 -4.62
C ASP A 49 -1.69 -4.30 -5.97
N HIS A 50 -2.80 -4.79 -6.49
CA HIS A 50 -2.92 -5.47 -7.78
C HIS A 50 -4.07 -4.90 -8.59
N PHE A 51 -4.02 -5.07 -9.92
CA PHE A 51 -5.05 -4.66 -10.88
C PHE A 51 -5.74 -5.84 -11.53
N HIS A 52 -5.04 -6.99 -11.57
CA HIS A 52 -5.54 -8.23 -12.12
C HIS A 52 -5.60 -9.30 -11.06
N ASN A 53 -6.61 -10.14 -11.13
CA ASN A 53 -6.73 -11.28 -10.23
C ASN A 53 -5.79 -12.44 -10.60
N VAL A 54 -5.61 -13.36 -9.67
CA VAL A 54 -4.75 -14.55 -9.79
C VAL A 54 -5.59 -15.84 -9.65
N PRO A 55 -5.08 -17.01 -10.08
CA PRO A 55 -3.76 -17.30 -10.68
C PRO A 55 -3.62 -16.90 -12.14
N VAL A 56 -4.72 -16.74 -12.84
CA VAL A 56 -4.80 -16.28 -14.22
C VAL A 56 -5.74 -15.09 -14.28
N PRO A 57 -5.35 -13.97 -14.89
CA PRO A 57 -6.22 -12.81 -15.04
C PRO A 57 -7.55 -13.17 -15.70
N ALA A 58 -8.64 -12.67 -15.17
CA ALA A 58 -9.97 -12.83 -15.68
C ALA A 58 -10.73 -11.48 -15.61
N HIS A 59 -11.75 -11.31 -16.46
CA HIS A 59 -12.61 -10.12 -16.42
C HIS A 59 -13.60 -10.22 -15.26
N GLU A 60 -13.09 -10.07 -14.04
CA GLU A 60 -13.84 -10.11 -12.79
C GLU A 60 -13.53 -8.90 -11.93
N THR A 61 -14.45 -8.55 -11.04
CA THR A 61 -14.28 -7.39 -10.14
C THR A 61 -12.99 -7.52 -9.32
N MET A 62 -12.18 -6.48 -9.38
CA MET A 62 -11.06 -6.25 -8.49
C MET A 62 -10.97 -4.76 -8.18
N PHE A 63 -11.00 -4.41 -6.89
CA PHE A 63 -10.94 -3.02 -6.45
C PHE A 63 -9.49 -2.57 -6.29
N GLU A 64 -9.20 -1.34 -6.69
CA GLU A 64 -7.88 -0.72 -6.57
C GLU A 64 -7.53 -0.48 -5.09
N CYS A 65 -6.26 -0.66 -4.75
CA CYS A 65 -5.73 -0.67 -3.39
C CYS A 65 -6.07 0.60 -2.58
N TRP A 66 -5.66 1.76 -3.07
CA TRP A 66 -5.68 3.00 -2.29
C TRP A 66 -7.07 3.60 -2.17
N THR A 67 -7.86 3.51 -3.22
CA THR A 67 -9.27 3.91 -3.21
C THR A 67 -10.09 3.01 -2.28
N THR A 68 -9.81 1.72 -2.27
CA THR A 68 -10.40 0.77 -1.32
C THR A 68 -10.06 1.13 0.12
N MET A 69 -8.79 1.40 0.41
CA MET A 69 -8.36 1.77 1.76
C MET A 69 -8.99 3.07 2.24
N ALA A 70 -9.04 4.11 1.39
CA ALA A 70 -9.68 5.36 1.72
C ALA A 70 -11.15 5.16 2.09
N ALA A 71 -11.88 4.38 1.28
CA ALA A 71 -13.30 4.12 1.53
C ALA A 71 -13.53 3.24 2.79
N ILE A 72 -12.71 2.19 3.00
CA ILE A 72 -12.81 1.32 4.17
C ILE A 72 -12.46 2.07 5.46
N SER A 73 -11.54 3.04 5.40
CA SER A 73 -11.20 3.88 6.55
C SER A 73 -12.41 4.63 7.12
N GLN A 74 -13.43 4.91 6.28
CA GLN A 74 -14.64 5.63 6.67
C GLN A 74 -15.76 4.74 7.21
N VAL A 75 -15.63 3.41 7.07
CA VAL A 75 -16.62 2.44 7.57
C VAL A 75 -16.10 1.58 8.73
N THR A 76 -14.89 1.85 9.17
CA THR A 76 -14.22 1.27 10.35
C THR A 76 -13.69 2.38 11.26
N SER A 77 -13.41 2.11 12.52
CA SER A 77 -13.07 3.14 13.51
C SER A 77 -11.80 2.86 14.33
N ARG A 78 -11.39 1.61 14.48
CA ARG A 78 -10.29 1.18 15.37
C ARG A 78 -9.24 0.31 14.70
N ILE A 79 -9.68 -0.56 13.78
CA ILE A 79 -8.81 -1.53 13.11
C ILE A 79 -7.77 -0.83 12.25
N LYS A 80 -6.52 -1.27 12.32
CA LYS A 80 -5.45 -0.74 11.46
C LYS A 80 -5.65 -1.18 10.01
N LEU A 81 -5.18 -0.37 9.08
CA LEU A 81 -5.35 -0.52 7.64
C LEU A 81 -3.98 -0.62 6.98
N GLY A 82 -3.71 -1.68 6.22
CA GLY A 82 -2.42 -1.82 5.56
C GLY A 82 -2.50 -2.44 4.16
N GLN A 83 -1.42 -2.29 3.41
CA GLN A 83 -1.20 -3.02 2.17
C GLN A 83 -0.21 -4.15 2.42
N MET A 84 -0.43 -5.30 1.82
CA MET A 84 0.53 -6.40 1.86
C MET A 84 0.83 -6.92 0.44
N VAL A 85 1.68 -6.22 -0.27
CA VAL A 85 2.26 -4.89 -0.03
C VAL A 85 2.04 -4.02 -1.26
N GLY A 86 2.08 -2.70 -1.10
CA GLY A 86 2.04 -1.76 -2.23
C GLY A 86 3.19 -1.98 -3.20
N CYS A 87 2.98 -1.73 -4.48
CA CYS A 87 3.98 -1.85 -5.52
C CYS A 87 4.63 -0.48 -5.80
N ALA A 88 5.90 -0.31 -5.40
CA ALA A 88 6.61 0.96 -5.55
C ALA A 88 6.62 1.49 -7.00
N PRO A 89 6.85 0.66 -8.04
CA PRO A 89 6.84 1.15 -9.42
C PRO A 89 5.48 1.59 -9.99
N TYR A 90 4.37 1.34 -9.31
CA TYR A 90 3.03 1.70 -9.86
C TYR A 90 2.67 3.17 -9.66
N ARG A 91 3.39 3.91 -8.82
CA ARG A 91 3.09 5.33 -8.55
C ARG A 91 4.37 6.12 -8.34
N THR A 92 4.37 7.40 -8.75
CA THR A 92 5.48 8.27 -8.38
C THR A 92 5.54 8.42 -6.85
N PRO A 93 6.74 8.42 -6.25
CA PRO A 93 6.89 8.50 -4.79
C PRO A 93 6.23 9.73 -4.16
N SER A 94 6.28 10.88 -4.83
CA SER A 94 5.65 12.12 -4.36
C SER A 94 4.12 12.01 -4.28
N LEU A 95 3.48 11.41 -5.29
CA LEU A 95 2.05 11.13 -5.24
C LEU A 95 1.73 10.10 -4.16
N LEU A 96 2.56 9.08 -4.01
CA LEU A 96 2.38 8.05 -3.00
C LEU A 96 2.47 8.62 -1.58
N ALA A 97 3.42 9.53 -1.32
CA ALA A 97 3.51 10.27 -0.06
C ALA A 97 2.23 11.02 0.26
N LYS A 98 1.65 11.67 -0.76
CA LYS A 98 0.38 12.41 -0.62
C LYS A 98 -0.80 11.48 -0.33
N ILE A 99 -0.93 10.37 -1.08
CA ILE A 99 -2.00 9.39 -0.87
C ILE A 99 -1.94 8.80 0.54
N THR A 100 -0.77 8.36 0.96
CA THR A 100 -0.57 7.71 2.25
C THR A 100 -0.81 8.67 3.42
N SER A 101 -0.32 9.91 3.31
CA SER A 101 -0.61 10.96 4.29
C SER A 101 -2.13 11.21 4.42
N ASN A 102 -2.82 11.34 3.29
CA ASN A 102 -4.26 11.56 3.31
C ASN A 102 -5.02 10.40 3.95
N ILE A 103 -4.66 9.14 3.65
CA ILE A 103 -5.30 7.98 4.27
C ILE A 103 -5.01 7.92 5.76
N ASP A 104 -3.80 8.28 6.18
CA ASP A 104 -3.48 8.36 7.60
C ASP A 104 -4.36 9.38 8.35
N VAL A 105 -4.50 10.57 7.79
CA VAL A 105 -5.41 11.62 8.33
C VAL A 105 -6.86 11.14 8.32
N MET A 106 -7.38 10.66 7.19
CA MET A 106 -8.77 10.21 7.05
C MET A 106 -9.11 9.04 7.97
N SER A 107 -8.15 8.20 8.28
CA SER A 107 -8.32 7.06 9.19
C SER A 107 -8.09 7.40 10.66
N GLY A 108 -7.62 8.61 10.99
CA GLY A 108 -7.26 8.99 12.35
C GLY A 108 -6.00 8.26 12.86
N GLY A 109 -4.98 8.08 12.00
CA GLY A 109 -3.70 7.48 12.39
C GLY A 109 -3.71 5.96 12.43
N ARG A 110 -4.47 5.29 11.55
CA ARG A 110 -4.57 3.83 11.52
C ARG A 110 -3.80 3.18 10.37
N LEU A 111 -3.12 3.97 9.53
CA LEU A 111 -2.35 3.45 8.40
C LEU A 111 -1.14 2.63 8.84
N ILE A 112 -0.95 1.46 8.23
CA ILE A 112 0.32 0.76 8.13
C ILE A 112 0.72 0.81 6.67
N TRP A 113 1.81 1.50 6.35
CA TRP A 113 2.27 1.60 4.96
C TRP A 113 3.12 0.41 4.58
N GLY A 114 2.53 -0.54 3.86
CA GLY A 114 3.23 -1.66 3.29
C GLY A 114 3.72 -1.35 1.88
N ILE A 115 4.98 -1.68 1.53
CA ILE A 115 5.58 -1.39 0.23
C ILE A 115 6.56 -2.48 -0.20
N GLY A 116 6.69 -2.73 -1.50
CA GLY A 116 7.59 -3.72 -2.08
C GLY A 116 7.99 -3.37 -3.52
N ALA A 117 8.93 -4.12 -4.06
CA ALA A 117 9.53 -3.86 -5.37
C ALA A 117 8.65 -4.26 -6.58
N GLY A 118 7.52 -4.93 -6.34
CA GLY A 118 6.67 -5.48 -7.40
C GLY A 118 7.25 -6.77 -8.03
N TRP A 119 6.37 -7.59 -8.57
CA TRP A 119 6.76 -8.91 -9.13
C TRP A 119 5.88 -9.37 -10.29
N TYR A 120 4.62 -8.94 -10.36
CA TYR A 120 3.63 -9.47 -11.30
C TYR A 120 3.74 -8.78 -12.66
N GLU A 121 4.68 -9.24 -13.49
CA GLU A 121 5.02 -8.68 -14.80
C GLU A 121 3.80 -8.46 -15.72
N HIS A 122 2.80 -9.34 -15.62
CA HIS A 122 1.56 -9.22 -16.40
C HIS A 122 0.86 -7.86 -16.20
N GLU A 123 0.80 -7.38 -14.96
CA GLU A 123 0.20 -6.08 -14.65
C GLU A 123 1.04 -4.91 -15.15
N PHE A 124 2.37 -4.99 -15.00
CA PHE A 124 3.27 -3.98 -15.55
C PHE A 124 3.04 -3.78 -17.05
N LYS A 125 3.00 -4.88 -17.81
CA LYS A 125 2.72 -4.83 -19.26
C LYS A 125 1.32 -4.32 -19.56
N GLY A 126 0.31 -4.81 -18.85
CA GLY A 126 -1.09 -4.45 -19.07
C GLY A 126 -1.41 -2.99 -18.82
N TYR A 127 -0.73 -2.39 -17.83
CA TYR A 127 -0.92 -0.98 -17.42
C TYR A 127 0.15 -0.02 -17.98
N GLY A 128 1.09 -0.52 -18.80
CA GLY A 128 2.12 0.32 -19.42
C GLY A 128 3.25 0.73 -18.49
N TYR A 129 3.43 0.05 -17.37
CA TYR A 129 4.56 0.30 -16.47
C TYR A 129 5.81 -0.44 -16.98
N PRO A 130 7.01 0.17 -16.88
CA PRO A 130 8.25 -0.51 -17.23
C PRO A 130 8.55 -1.65 -16.24
N PHE A 131 8.69 -2.87 -16.74
CA PHE A 131 9.13 -4.00 -15.91
C PHE A 131 10.65 -4.09 -15.91
N LEU A 132 11.27 -3.36 -15.01
CA LEU A 132 12.73 -3.31 -14.84
C LEU A 132 13.25 -4.63 -14.27
N LYS A 133 14.57 -4.87 -14.38
CA LYS A 133 15.22 -5.98 -13.69
C LYS A 133 15.11 -5.85 -12.16
N ALA A 134 15.24 -6.93 -11.44
CA ALA A 134 14.98 -6.99 -10.00
C ALA A 134 15.83 -5.99 -9.19
N SER A 135 17.11 -5.81 -9.54
CA SER A 135 18.01 -4.83 -8.87
C SER A 135 17.47 -3.40 -8.95
N ASP A 136 17.00 -3.00 -10.14
CA ASP A 136 16.54 -1.64 -10.38
C ASP A 136 15.18 -1.41 -9.70
N ARG A 137 14.28 -2.43 -9.72
CA ARG A 137 13.03 -2.34 -8.95
C ARG A 137 13.28 -2.19 -7.44
N ILE A 138 14.36 -2.81 -6.91
CA ILE A 138 14.75 -2.64 -5.49
C ILE A 138 15.38 -1.26 -5.26
N ALA A 139 16.13 -0.71 -6.22
CA ALA A 139 16.62 0.67 -6.15
C ALA A 139 15.45 1.67 -6.15
N VAL A 140 14.47 1.49 -7.04
CA VAL A 140 13.22 2.26 -7.06
C VAL A 140 12.48 2.15 -5.71
N LEU A 141 12.38 0.95 -5.13
CA LEU A 141 11.77 0.76 -3.81
C LEU A 141 12.51 1.57 -2.73
N ARG A 142 13.84 1.53 -2.70
CA ARG A 142 14.64 2.27 -1.73
C ARG A 142 14.38 3.77 -1.84
N GLU A 143 14.52 4.34 -3.05
CA GLU A 143 14.28 5.77 -3.28
C GLU A 143 12.82 6.16 -2.96
N THR A 144 11.86 5.29 -3.29
CA THR A 144 10.45 5.51 -2.91
C THR A 144 10.28 5.64 -1.40
N VAL A 145 10.92 4.77 -0.61
CA VAL A 145 10.82 4.84 0.85
C VAL A 145 11.48 6.09 1.40
N GLU A 146 12.65 6.46 0.88
CA GLU A 146 13.38 7.66 1.26
C GLU A 146 12.55 8.91 0.98
N ILE A 147 12.01 9.03 -0.23
CA ILE A 147 11.18 10.17 -0.65
C ILE A 147 9.90 10.28 0.17
N VAL A 148 9.16 9.19 0.34
CA VAL A 148 7.90 9.21 1.09
C VAL A 148 8.13 9.63 2.54
N LYS A 149 9.16 9.08 3.21
CA LYS A 149 9.49 9.47 4.60
C LYS A 149 9.97 10.92 4.68
N GLY A 150 10.78 11.40 3.74
CA GLY A 150 11.23 12.79 3.67
C GLY A 150 10.05 13.75 3.50
N MET A 151 9.15 13.47 2.56
CA MET A 151 7.95 14.28 2.33
C MET A 151 6.97 14.26 3.51
N TRP A 152 6.95 13.22 4.33
CA TRP A 152 6.13 13.20 5.56
C TRP A 152 6.68 14.09 6.67
N SER A 153 7.99 14.35 6.68
CA SER A 153 8.68 15.06 7.77
C SER A 153 9.06 16.50 7.44
N GLU A 154 9.40 16.78 6.20
CA GLU A 154 9.92 18.08 5.76
C GLU A 154 8.83 18.95 5.12
N ALA A 155 8.93 20.27 5.25
CA ALA A 155 7.96 21.20 4.67
C ALA A 155 8.09 21.23 3.13
N ASP A 156 9.32 21.49 2.65
CA ASP A 156 9.69 21.49 1.24
C ASP A 156 10.80 20.46 1.04
N PHE A 157 10.48 19.34 0.41
CA PHE A 157 11.39 18.21 0.26
C PHE A 157 11.99 18.17 -1.14
N SER A 158 13.32 18.12 -1.23
CA SER A 158 14.06 17.92 -2.47
C SER A 158 14.84 16.61 -2.44
N TYR A 159 14.96 15.94 -3.58
CA TYR A 159 15.64 14.66 -3.70
C TYR A 159 16.35 14.57 -5.05
N ASP A 160 17.60 14.15 -5.06
CA ASP A 160 18.39 13.93 -6.28
C ASP A 160 18.90 12.48 -6.28
N GLY A 161 18.07 11.56 -6.79
CA GLY A 161 18.34 10.14 -6.86
C GLY A 161 18.66 9.65 -8.27
N GLU A 162 18.88 8.35 -8.39
CA GLU A 162 19.12 7.69 -9.67
C GLU A 162 17.83 7.58 -10.51
N HIS A 163 16.70 7.34 -9.85
CA HIS A 163 15.41 7.11 -10.50
C HIS A 163 14.44 8.29 -10.36
N PHE A 164 14.59 9.11 -9.32
CA PHE A 164 13.68 10.21 -9.05
C PHE A 164 14.44 11.49 -8.69
N GLN A 165 13.97 12.62 -9.23
CA GLN A 165 14.39 13.96 -8.87
C GLN A 165 13.17 14.77 -8.44
N LEU A 166 13.25 15.41 -7.27
CA LEU A 166 12.22 16.30 -6.74
C LEU A 166 12.84 17.64 -6.35
N ASP A 167 12.11 18.70 -6.56
CA ASP A 167 12.49 20.06 -6.19
C ASP A 167 11.36 20.73 -5.41
N GLY A 168 11.54 20.91 -4.10
CA GLY A 168 10.58 21.57 -3.21
C GLY A 168 9.21 20.91 -3.12
N ALA A 169 9.13 19.58 -3.15
CA ALA A 169 7.87 18.85 -3.10
C ALA A 169 7.19 18.99 -1.73
N GLN A 170 5.88 19.33 -1.73
CA GLN A 170 5.09 19.57 -0.53
C GLN A 170 4.09 18.43 -0.30
N CYS A 171 3.98 17.99 0.96
CA CYS A 171 3.02 16.99 1.39
C CYS A 171 2.22 17.48 2.60
N ASP A 172 1.16 18.24 2.35
CA ASP A 172 0.21 18.69 3.37
C ASP A 172 -1.21 18.23 2.99
N PRO A 173 -1.95 17.67 3.99
CA PRO A 173 -1.56 17.50 5.39
C PRO A 173 -0.46 16.47 5.58
N LYS A 174 0.36 16.62 6.63
CA LYS A 174 1.28 15.58 7.09
C LYS A 174 0.49 14.43 7.72
N PRO A 175 1.05 13.21 7.80
CA PRO A 175 0.45 12.14 8.59
C PRO A 175 0.23 12.56 10.05
N VAL A 176 -0.83 12.03 10.68
CA VAL A 176 -1.10 12.29 12.10
C VAL A 176 -0.28 11.40 13.03
N GLN A 177 0.16 10.24 12.56
CA GLN A 177 1.05 9.35 13.32
C GLN A 177 2.44 9.95 13.46
N GLN A 178 3.04 9.87 14.66
CA GLN A 178 4.38 10.38 14.96
C GLN A 178 5.34 9.25 15.35
N PRO A 179 6.58 9.22 14.81
CA PRO A 179 7.17 10.22 13.87
C PRO A 179 6.61 10.10 12.45
N HIS A 180 5.99 9.00 12.10
CA HIS A 180 5.31 8.73 10.82
C HIS A 180 4.52 7.40 10.92
N PRO A 181 3.64 7.07 9.95
CA PRO A 181 3.00 5.77 9.87
C PRO A 181 4.01 4.62 9.93
N GLN A 182 3.60 3.50 10.52
CA GLN A 182 4.42 2.29 10.53
C GLN A 182 4.73 1.86 9.10
N VAL A 183 6.01 1.60 8.81
CA VAL A 183 6.50 1.14 7.50
C VAL A 183 6.70 -0.37 7.53
N LEU A 184 6.15 -1.08 6.55
CA LEU A 184 6.34 -2.50 6.34
C LEU A 184 6.90 -2.70 4.93
N ILE A 185 8.09 -3.30 4.81
CA ILE A 185 8.72 -3.57 3.52
C ILE A 185 8.66 -5.06 3.23
N GLY A 186 7.97 -5.42 2.13
CA GLY A 186 7.80 -6.79 1.69
C GLY A 186 8.83 -7.23 0.67
N GLY A 187 9.32 -8.46 0.82
CA GLY A 187 10.22 -9.12 -0.13
C GLY A 187 11.15 -10.12 0.54
N GLY A 188 11.66 -11.09 -0.22
CA GLY A 188 12.48 -12.21 0.28
C GLY A 188 13.97 -12.16 -0.10
N GLY A 189 14.44 -11.07 -0.72
CA GLY A 189 15.82 -10.95 -1.19
C GLY A 189 16.81 -10.61 -0.07
N GLU A 190 17.59 -11.58 0.38
CA GLU A 190 18.50 -11.43 1.52
C GLU A 190 19.54 -10.32 1.35
N GLN A 191 20.12 -10.17 0.15
CA GLN A 191 21.21 -9.23 -0.05
C GLN A 191 20.77 -7.79 -0.35
N LEU A 192 19.65 -7.59 -1.01
CA LEU A 192 19.20 -6.25 -1.42
C LEU A 192 17.97 -5.80 -0.63
N THR A 193 16.89 -6.58 -0.66
CA THR A 193 15.63 -6.18 -0.01
C THR A 193 15.77 -6.06 1.49
N LEU A 194 16.41 -7.04 2.17
CA LEU A 194 16.60 -6.99 3.61
C LEU A 194 17.50 -5.83 4.08
N ARG A 195 18.39 -5.32 3.21
CA ARG A 195 19.14 -4.09 3.52
C ARG A 195 18.24 -2.85 3.54
N VAL A 196 17.27 -2.78 2.63
CA VAL A 196 16.25 -1.71 2.63
C VAL A 196 15.38 -1.83 3.87
N VAL A 197 14.93 -3.05 4.23
CA VAL A 197 14.19 -3.31 5.47
C VAL A 197 14.98 -2.82 6.69
N ALA A 198 16.21 -3.26 6.86
CA ALA A 198 17.03 -2.94 8.04
C ALA A 198 17.32 -1.43 8.21
N ARG A 199 17.26 -0.67 7.12
CA ARG A 199 17.52 0.78 7.14
C ARG A 199 16.26 1.61 7.34
N HIS A 200 15.10 1.15 6.89
CA HIS A 200 13.93 2.01 6.70
C HIS A 200 12.64 1.51 7.36
N ALA A 201 12.52 0.21 7.72
CA ALA A 201 11.32 -0.35 8.35
C ALA A 201 11.36 -0.28 9.89
#